data_be44f50e582092152151a0c049cc4b01
#
_entry.id   be44f50e582092152151a0c049cc4b01
#
_cell.length_a   1.000
_cell.length_b   1.000
_cell.length_c   1.000
_cell.angle_alpha   90.00
_cell.angle_beta   90.00
_cell.angle_gamma   90.00
#
_symmetry.space_group_name_H-M   'P 1'
#
loop_
_entity.id
_entity.type
_entity.pdbx_description
1 polymer ?
#
loop_
_entity_poly.entity_id
_entity_poly.type
_entity_poly.pdbx_seq_one_letter_code
_entity_poly.pdbx_strand_id
1 'polypeptide(L)'
;MTKIKVANPVVELDGDEMTRIIWDFIKQKLILPHLDIDLKYYDLGMESRDATDDQITIDAAHAIQKYGVGIKCATITPDEARVEEFGLKQMWRSPNGTIRNILGGVIFREPIICKNVPRLVPGWTQPIVVGRHAFGDQYRATDFRFPGPGKLTIKFVGTDGEVIEREVFDAPSAGVTMAMYNLDDSIMDFARASLNYGLTKGWPVYLSTKNTILKAYDGRFKDLFQQVYDTEFADKFDAAGITYQHRLIDDMVASAMKWSGGYVWACKNYDGDVQSDTVAQGFGSLGLMTSILMSPDGQVVEAEAAHGTVTRHYRQHQAGKETSTNSIASIFAWTGGLKHRAKLDNNAELAQFAATLEQVTVQCVEDGHMTKDLALLVGPDQKWLTTIGYLEKVAQYLDKAMKP
;
A
#
# COMPACT_ATOMS: atom_id res chain seq x y z
N MET A 1 -19.77 3.97 -27.35
CA MET A 1 -19.99 2.70 -26.60
C MET A 1 -20.94 2.95 -25.45
N THR A 2 -21.79 1.98 -25.12
CA THR A 2 -22.59 2.07 -23.90
C THR A 2 -21.65 1.92 -22.71
N LYS A 3 -21.77 2.80 -21.69
CA LYS A 3 -20.95 2.69 -20.50
C LYS A 3 -21.32 1.45 -19.68
N ILE A 4 -20.31 0.84 -19.09
CA ILE A 4 -20.50 -0.29 -18.15
C ILE A 4 -21.12 0.27 -16.88
N LYS A 5 -22.25 -0.32 -16.45
CA LYS A 5 -22.94 0.13 -15.24
C LYS A 5 -22.29 -0.46 -14.00
N VAL A 6 -21.93 0.41 -13.04
CA VAL A 6 -21.42 0.04 -11.72
C VAL A 6 -22.56 0.27 -10.71
N ALA A 7 -23.11 -0.83 -10.18
CA ALA A 7 -24.36 -0.78 -9.41
C ALA A 7 -24.21 -0.12 -8.04
N ASN A 8 -23.06 -0.30 -7.39
CA ASN A 8 -22.81 0.23 -6.05
C ASN A 8 -21.69 1.28 -6.08
N PRO A 9 -21.72 2.26 -5.18
CA PRO A 9 -20.74 3.34 -5.15
C PRO A 9 -19.30 2.86 -4.89
N VAL A 10 -18.35 3.69 -5.34
CA VAL A 10 -16.94 3.63 -4.96
C VAL A 10 -16.58 4.94 -4.28
N VAL A 11 -15.80 4.88 -3.20
CA VAL A 11 -15.32 6.07 -2.49
C VAL A 11 -14.05 6.55 -3.17
N GLU A 12 -14.08 7.77 -3.68
CA GLU A 12 -12.91 8.44 -4.27
C GLU A 12 -12.31 9.41 -3.24
N LEU A 13 -11.03 9.23 -2.93
CA LEU A 13 -10.27 10.11 -2.05
C LEU A 13 -9.25 10.85 -2.90
N ASP A 14 -9.48 12.13 -3.15
CA ASP A 14 -8.55 12.98 -3.87
C ASP A 14 -7.36 13.37 -2.97
N GLY A 15 -6.30 13.90 -3.57
CA GLY A 15 -5.05 14.16 -2.86
C GLY A 15 -4.42 15.50 -3.22
N ASP A 16 -3.07 15.50 -3.28
CA ASP A 16 -2.29 16.72 -3.40
C ASP A 16 -1.35 16.72 -4.61
N GLU A 17 -0.89 17.91 -4.97
CA GLU A 17 0.23 18.21 -5.86
C GLU A 17 0.14 17.53 -7.24
N MET A 18 1.25 16.98 -7.76
CA MET A 18 1.29 16.40 -9.11
C MET A 18 0.37 15.18 -9.25
N THR A 19 0.22 14.41 -8.18
CA THR A 19 -0.66 13.23 -8.21
C THR A 19 -2.14 13.59 -8.32
N ARG A 20 -2.60 14.72 -7.78
CA ARG A 20 -3.97 15.23 -7.97
C ARG A 20 -4.25 15.56 -9.44
N ILE A 21 -3.29 16.17 -10.13
CA ILE A 21 -3.42 16.48 -11.56
C ILE A 21 -3.53 15.19 -12.38
N ILE A 22 -2.66 14.22 -12.11
CA ILE A 22 -2.68 12.89 -12.73
C ILE A 22 -4.00 12.18 -12.44
N TRP A 23 -4.48 12.25 -11.21
CA TRP A 23 -5.70 11.60 -10.76
C TRP A 23 -6.94 12.07 -11.49
N ASP A 24 -7.09 13.38 -11.63
CA ASP A 24 -8.20 13.94 -12.41
C ASP A 24 -8.11 13.53 -13.88
N PHE A 25 -6.92 13.54 -14.47
CA PHE A 25 -6.74 13.14 -15.86
C PHE A 25 -7.10 11.65 -16.07
N ILE A 26 -6.68 10.76 -15.17
CA ILE A 26 -7.08 9.34 -15.20
C ILE A 26 -8.59 9.22 -15.14
N LYS A 27 -9.23 9.87 -14.16
CA LYS A 27 -10.68 9.87 -14.00
C LYS A 27 -11.40 10.29 -15.26
N GLN A 28 -11.01 11.44 -15.83
CA GLN A 28 -11.69 12.04 -17.01
C GLN A 28 -11.44 11.27 -18.31
N LYS A 29 -10.26 10.66 -18.48
CA LYS A 29 -9.85 10.04 -19.75
C LYS A 29 -9.95 8.53 -19.77
N LEU A 30 -9.75 7.86 -18.62
CA LEU A 30 -9.69 6.41 -18.59
C LEU A 30 -10.88 5.76 -17.87
N ILE A 31 -11.57 6.48 -16.98
CA ILE A 31 -12.63 5.91 -16.15
C ILE A 31 -14.03 6.36 -16.62
N LEU A 32 -14.32 7.65 -16.53
CA LEU A 32 -15.67 8.18 -16.80
C LEU A 32 -16.17 8.02 -18.25
N PRO A 33 -15.32 7.94 -19.28
CA PRO A 33 -15.79 7.63 -20.63
C PRO A 33 -16.38 6.21 -20.76
N HIS A 34 -15.91 5.27 -19.96
CA HIS A 34 -16.24 3.84 -20.06
C HIS A 34 -17.23 3.35 -18.99
N LEU A 35 -17.29 4.01 -17.84
CA LEU A 35 -18.10 3.58 -16.70
C LEU A 35 -19.23 4.56 -16.37
N ASP A 36 -20.39 4.01 -16.06
CA ASP A 36 -21.49 4.69 -15.35
C ASP A 36 -21.37 4.33 -13.87
N ILE A 37 -20.69 5.17 -13.10
CA ILE A 37 -20.25 4.91 -11.74
C ILE A 37 -20.59 6.08 -10.81
N ASP A 38 -21.13 5.77 -9.63
CA ASP A 38 -21.36 6.73 -8.54
C ASP A 38 -20.07 6.81 -7.68
N LEU A 39 -19.38 7.95 -7.76
CA LEU A 39 -18.19 8.24 -6.95
C LEU A 39 -18.56 9.09 -5.75
N LYS A 40 -18.37 8.52 -4.54
CA LYS A 40 -18.48 9.27 -3.28
C LYS A 40 -17.16 9.99 -3.06
N TYR A 41 -17.11 11.24 -3.46
CA TYR A 41 -15.90 12.05 -3.51
C TYR A 41 -15.57 12.70 -2.15
N TYR A 42 -14.33 12.54 -1.71
CA TYR A 42 -13.75 13.19 -0.54
C TYR A 42 -12.42 13.85 -0.93
N ASP A 43 -12.32 15.16 -0.75
CA ASP A 43 -11.09 15.90 -0.99
C ASP A 43 -10.16 15.81 0.22
N LEU A 44 -9.13 14.97 0.15
CA LEU A 44 -8.10 14.85 1.18
C LEU A 44 -6.87 15.73 0.90
N GLY A 45 -7.01 16.72 0.03
CA GLY A 45 -5.99 17.75 -0.15
C GLY A 45 -5.77 18.57 1.11
N MET A 46 -4.59 19.14 1.26
CA MET A 46 -4.13 19.79 2.49
C MET A 46 -5.09 20.90 2.97
N GLU A 47 -5.59 21.72 2.04
CA GLU A 47 -6.50 22.84 2.35
C GLU A 47 -7.85 22.34 2.90
N SER A 48 -8.42 21.29 2.28
CA SER A 48 -9.69 20.71 2.72
C SER A 48 -9.57 20.00 4.07
N ARG A 49 -8.46 19.31 4.30
CA ARG A 49 -8.17 18.68 5.59
C ARG A 49 -8.01 19.71 6.70
N ASP A 50 -7.29 20.80 6.46
CA ASP A 50 -7.12 21.88 7.43
C ASP A 50 -8.45 22.60 7.72
N ALA A 51 -9.27 22.85 6.69
CA ALA A 51 -10.57 23.49 6.84
C ALA A 51 -11.54 22.67 7.71
N THR A 52 -11.43 21.35 7.66
CA THR A 52 -12.31 20.42 8.39
C THR A 52 -11.70 19.86 9.68
N ASP A 53 -10.56 20.40 10.14
CA ASP A 53 -9.80 19.86 11.27
C ASP A 53 -9.53 18.35 11.12
N ASP A 54 -9.21 17.94 9.89
CA ASP A 54 -8.98 16.56 9.41
C ASP A 54 -10.19 15.61 9.57
N GLN A 55 -11.38 16.12 9.89
CA GLN A 55 -12.59 15.30 10.01
C GLN A 55 -12.93 14.60 8.69
N ILE A 56 -12.66 15.24 7.55
CA ILE A 56 -12.91 14.66 6.22
C ILE A 56 -12.17 13.33 6.00
N THR A 57 -10.99 13.16 6.58
CA THR A 57 -10.24 11.89 6.51
C THR A 57 -10.97 10.76 7.26
N ILE A 58 -11.53 11.08 8.42
CA ILE A 58 -12.32 10.15 9.23
C ILE A 58 -13.62 9.77 8.51
N ASP A 59 -14.31 10.76 7.96
CA ASP A 59 -15.56 10.57 7.21
C ASP A 59 -15.32 9.72 5.96
N ALA A 60 -14.24 9.95 5.25
CA ALA A 60 -13.83 9.15 4.10
C ALA A 60 -13.56 7.68 4.48
N ALA A 61 -12.85 7.43 5.59
CA ALA A 61 -12.59 6.08 6.07
C ALA A 61 -13.87 5.33 6.44
N HIS A 62 -14.83 6.00 7.12
CA HIS A 62 -16.13 5.41 7.41
C HIS A 62 -16.98 5.18 6.14
N ALA A 63 -16.85 6.04 5.14
CA ALA A 63 -17.49 5.81 3.85
C ALA A 63 -16.91 4.56 3.17
N ILE A 64 -15.59 4.34 3.22
CA ILE A 64 -14.96 3.11 2.70
C ILE A 64 -15.50 1.88 3.42
N GLN A 65 -15.61 1.90 4.76
CA GLN A 65 -16.23 0.81 5.52
C GLN A 65 -17.66 0.52 5.03
N LYS A 66 -18.46 1.57 4.82
CA LYS A 66 -19.85 1.46 4.40
C LYS A 66 -20.02 0.89 3.00
N TYR A 67 -19.20 1.34 2.04
CA TYR A 67 -19.34 0.97 0.63
C TYR A 67 -18.41 -0.16 0.19
N GLY A 68 -17.46 -0.56 1.03
CA GLY A 68 -16.54 -1.67 0.80
C GLY A 68 -15.34 -1.36 -0.09
N VAL A 69 -15.33 -0.22 -0.80
CA VAL A 69 -14.28 0.12 -1.76
C VAL A 69 -13.88 1.58 -1.66
N GLY A 70 -12.59 1.82 -1.42
CA GLY A 70 -11.95 3.13 -1.53
C GLY A 70 -10.86 3.13 -2.59
N ILE A 71 -10.72 4.24 -3.29
CA ILE A 71 -9.65 4.50 -4.25
C ILE A 71 -9.03 5.84 -3.88
N LYS A 72 -7.74 5.84 -3.57
CA LYS A 72 -7.07 6.99 -2.95
C LYS A 72 -5.91 7.53 -3.77
N CYS A 73 -5.94 8.83 -4.01
CA CYS A 73 -4.80 9.61 -4.48
C CYS A 73 -3.76 9.83 -3.37
N ALA A 74 -2.51 10.10 -3.72
CA ALA A 74 -1.48 10.43 -2.75
C ALA A 74 -1.75 11.77 -2.06
N THR A 75 -1.49 11.83 -0.76
CA THR A 75 -1.73 12.98 0.10
C THR A 75 -0.45 13.45 0.80
N ILE A 76 -0.36 14.74 1.10
CA ILE A 76 0.73 15.29 1.91
C ILE A 76 0.55 14.88 3.38
N THR A 77 1.63 14.41 4.01
CA THR A 77 1.78 14.41 5.47
C THR A 77 2.68 15.60 5.81
N PRO A 78 2.14 16.64 6.45
CA PRO A 78 2.90 17.89 6.65
C PRO A 78 4.00 17.71 7.70
N ASP A 79 5.14 18.33 7.42
CA ASP A 79 6.20 18.70 8.37
C ASP A 79 6.10 20.19 8.71
N GLU A 80 7.05 20.71 9.46
CA GLU A 80 7.09 22.12 9.87
C GLU A 80 7.10 23.07 8.67
N ALA A 81 7.84 22.73 7.60
CA ALA A 81 7.92 23.54 6.38
C ALA A 81 6.58 23.58 5.64
N ARG A 82 5.86 22.47 5.63
CA ARG A 82 4.52 22.40 5.02
C ARG A 82 3.47 23.13 5.85
N VAL A 83 3.58 23.11 7.18
CA VAL A 83 2.71 23.91 8.06
C VAL A 83 2.86 25.40 7.74
N GLU A 84 4.08 25.89 7.58
CA GLU A 84 4.35 27.28 7.19
C GLU A 84 3.87 27.58 5.75
N GLU A 85 4.19 26.73 4.80
CA GLU A 85 3.83 26.89 3.38
C GLU A 85 2.31 27.04 3.16
N PHE A 86 1.51 26.19 3.81
CA PHE A 86 0.05 26.17 3.66
C PHE A 86 -0.68 27.01 4.72
N GLY A 87 0.03 27.57 5.70
CA GLY A 87 -0.57 28.32 6.80
C GLY A 87 -1.51 27.46 7.66
N LEU A 88 -1.12 26.20 7.91
CA LEU A 88 -1.99 25.22 8.57
C LEU A 88 -2.19 25.55 10.06
N LYS A 89 -3.37 25.21 10.58
CA LYS A 89 -3.71 25.34 12.00
C LYS A 89 -2.81 24.51 12.90
N GLN A 90 -2.36 23.34 12.39
CA GLN A 90 -1.43 22.45 13.08
C GLN A 90 -0.79 21.46 12.11
N MET A 91 0.20 20.71 12.59
CA MET A 91 0.85 19.63 11.85
C MET A 91 -0.04 18.37 11.89
N TRP A 92 -0.91 18.23 10.87
CA TRP A 92 -1.87 17.12 10.77
C TRP A 92 -1.16 15.77 10.65
N ARG A 93 -1.77 14.74 11.21
CA ARG A 93 -1.28 13.36 11.08
C ARG A 93 -1.41 12.86 9.65
N SER A 94 -0.69 11.77 9.34
CA SER A 94 -0.83 11.11 8.05
C SER A 94 -2.26 10.60 7.83
N PRO A 95 -2.94 10.96 6.73
CA PRO A 95 -4.25 10.43 6.40
C PRO A 95 -4.24 8.91 6.26
N ASN A 96 -3.16 8.36 5.70
CA ASN A 96 -2.99 6.91 5.57
C ASN A 96 -3.01 6.22 6.94
N GLY A 97 -2.35 6.83 7.95
CA GLY A 97 -2.39 6.32 9.32
C GLY A 97 -3.80 6.32 9.91
N THR A 98 -4.55 7.40 9.72
CA THR A 98 -5.94 7.52 10.19
C THR A 98 -6.85 6.49 9.52
N ILE A 99 -6.79 6.37 8.18
CA ILE A 99 -7.58 5.41 7.41
C ILE A 99 -7.26 3.98 7.85
N ARG A 100 -5.98 3.61 7.92
CA ARG A 100 -5.53 2.27 8.34
C ARG A 100 -6.00 1.90 9.75
N ASN A 101 -6.00 2.87 10.67
CA ASN A 101 -6.48 2.65 12.03
C ASN A 101 -7.98 2.41 12.11
N ILE A 102 -8.75 3.02 11.22
CA ILE A 102 -10.22 2.87 11.16
C ILE A 102 -10.61 1.58 10.43
N LEU A 103 -9.96 1.30 9.29
CA LEU A 103 -10.28 0.12 8.47
C LEU A 103 -9.67 -1.18 9.06
N GLY A 104 -8.53 -1.07 9.75
CA GLY A 104 -7.72 -2.23 10.12
C GLY A 104 -7.13 -2.93 8.89
N GLY A 105 -6.62 -4.14 9.09
CA GLY A 105 -6.20 -5.00 7.99
C GLY A 105 -4.71 -4.96 7.64
N VAL A 106 -4.43 -5.34 6.41
CA VAL A 106 -3.07 -5.58 5.90
C VAL A 106 -2.87 -4.81 4.60
N ILE A 107 -1.69 -4.19 4.47
CA ILE A 107 -1.30 -3.53 3.21
C ILE A 107 -0.53 -4.54 2.37
N PHE A 108 -1.07 -4.86 1.21
CA PHE A 108 -0.39 -5.67 0.20
C PHE A 108 0.20 -4.77 -0.87
N ARG A 109 1.52 -4.85 -1.04
CA ARG A 109 2.27 -4.15 -2.08
C ARG A 109 2.79 -5.15 -3.09
N GLU A 110 2.38 -4.97 -4.34
CA GLU A 110 2.71 -5.87 -5.45
C GLU A 110 3.38 -5.06 -6.58
N PRO A 111 4.55 -5.52 -7.10
CA PRO A 111 5.19 -4.85 -8.22
C PRO A 111 4.44 -5.07 -9.53
N ILE A 112 4.38 -4.03 -10.34
CA ILE A 112 3.88 -4.06 -11.72
C ILE A 112 5.08 -4.38 -12.62
N ILE A 113 5.03 -5.48 -13.34
CA ILE A 113 6.13 -5.95 -14.17
C ILE A 113 5.92 -5.56 -15.63
N CYS A 114 6.86 -4.77 -16.17
CA CYS A 114 6.98 -4.50 -17.60
C CYS A 114 8.24 -5.21 -18.11
N LYS A 115 8.13 -6.02 -19.17
CA LYS A 115 9.22 -6.90 -19.64
C LYS A 115 10.47 -6.17 -20.10
N ASN A 116 10.29 -4.97 -20.66
CA ASN A 116 11.36 -4.13 -21.19
C ASN A 116 11.99 -3.20 -20.14
N VAL A 117 11.46 -3.13 -18.93
CA VAL A 117 12.04 -2.37 -17.83
C VAL A 117 13.01 -3.29 -17.07
N PRO A 118 14.33 -2.98 -17.06
CA PRO A 118 15.32 -3.81 -16.37
C PRO A 118 15.05 -3.84 -14.86
N ARG A 119 15.20 -5.02 -14.28
CA ARG A 119 15.15 -5.22 -12.82
C ARG A 119 16.57 -5.11 -12.24
N LEU A 120 16.68 -4.47 -11.07
CA LEU A 120 17.97 -4.43 -10.35
C LEU A 120 18.35 -5.82 -9.83
N VAL A 121 17.36 -6.68 -9.57
CA VAL A 121 17.57 -8.09 -9.26
C VAL A 121 17.09 -8.93 -10.44
N PRO A 122 17.98 -9.31 -11.38
CA PRO A 122 17.57 -9.98 -12.62
C PRO A 122 16.85 -11.31 -12.43
N GLY A 123 17.11 -11.99 -11.30
CA GLY A 123 16.45 -13.26 -10.95
C GLY A 123 14.96 -13.15 -10.62
N TRP A 124 14.46 -11.98 -10.32
CA TRP A 124 13.04 -11.78 -9.98
C TRP A 124 12.17 -11.77 -11.24
N THR A 125 11.68 -12.93 -11.61
CA THR A 125 10.85 -13.13 -12.81
C THR A 125 9.35 -13.10 -12.53
N GLN A 126 8.96 -13.25 -11.27
CA GLN A 126 7.58 -13.19 -10.79
C GLN A 126 7.46 -12.16 -9.66
N PRO A 127 6.27 -11.59 -9.42
CA PRO A 127 6.07 -10.63 -8.34
C PRO A 127 6.43 -11.21 -6.96
N ILE A 128 6.99 -10.37 -6.11
CA ILE A 128 7.09 -10.60 -4.67
C ILE A 128 6.06 -9.67 -4.03
N VAL A 129 5.02 -10.23 -3.43
CA VAL A 129 4.02 -9.44 -2.71
C VAL A 129 4.45 -9.27 -1.27
N VAL A 130 4.62 -8.04 -0.81
CA VAL A 130 4.86 -7.77 0.60
C VAL A 130 3.54 -7.46 1.29
N GLY A 131 3.15 -8.30 2.26
CA GLY A 131 2.02 -8.07 3.16
C GLY A 131 2.50 -7.41 4.44
N ARG A 132 2.19 -6.12 4.62
CA ARG A 132 2.57 -5.35 5.79
C ARG A 132 1.43 -5.33 6.82
N HIS A 133 1.72 -5.74 8.06
CA HIS A 133 0.81 -5.56 9.18
C HIS A 133 0.63 -4.06 9.48
N ALA A 134 -0.56 -3.52 9.27
CA ALA A 134 -0.80 -2.07 9.34
C ALA A 134 -1.12 -1.56 10.75
N PHE A 135 -0.74 -2.29 11.80
CA PHE A 135 -1.09 -1.98 13.18
C PHE A 135 0.11 -2.14 14.13
N GLY A 136 0.15 -1.31 15.17
CA GLY A 136 1.08 -1.46 16.28
C GLY A 136 2.55 -1.19 15.94
N ASP A 137 3.43 -1.84 16.70
CA ASP A 137 4.88 -1.79 16.59
C ASP A 137 5.43 -0.35 16.70
N GLN A 138 6.50 0.00 15.97
CA GLN A 138 7.13 1.32 16.00
C GLN A 138 6.17 2.46 15.61
N TYR A 139 5.15 2.19 14.81
CA TYR A 139 4.16 3.19 14.36
C TYR A 139 3.12 3.59 15.43
N ARG A 140 3.08 2.87 16.54
CA ARG A 140 2.27 3.14 17.73
C ARG A 140 3.11 3.20 19.00
N ALA A 141 4.41 3.42 18.86
CA ALA A 141 5.33 3.51 19.99
C ALA A 141 5.11 4.79 20.81
N THR A 142 5.41 4.68 22.09
CA THR A 142 5.61 5.81 22.98
C THR A 142 7.10 5.94 23.24
N ASP A 143 7.69 7.08 22.91
CA ASP A 143 9.11 7.34 23.09
C ASP A 143 9.34 8.67 23.82
N PHE A 144 10.44 8.75 24.57
CA PHE A 144 10.86 9.97 25.25
C PHE A 144 12.35 9.96 25.58
N ARG A 145 12.89 11.15 25.83
CA ARG A 145 14.25 11.33 26.34
C ARG A 145 14.23 11.40 27.85
N PHE A 146 15.14 10.69 28.52
CA PHE A 146 15.36 10.84 29.95
C PHE A 146 16.65 11.65 30.20
N PRO A 147 16.62 12.61 31.18
CA PRO A 147 17.63 13.68 31.26
C PRO A 147 18.93 13.28 31.98
N GLY A 148 18.98 12.15 32.65
CA GLY A 148 20.11 11.72 33.46
C GLY A 148 20.01 10.30 34.00
N PRO A 149 20.85 9.93 34.99
CA PRO A 149 20.82 8.60 35.58
C PRO A 149 19.46 8.27 36.21
N GLY A 150 19.06 7.01 36.13
CA GLY A 150 17.80 6.54 36.73
C GLY A 150 17.36 5.17 36.23
N LYS A 151 16.33 4.64 36.86
CA LYS A 151 15.77 3.33 36.50
C LYS A 151 14.61 3.47 35.51
N LEU A 152 14.71 2.75 34.41
CA LEU A 152 13.65 2.62 33.45
C LEU A 152 12.87 1.33 33.74
N THR A 153 11.54 1.46 33.91
CA THR A 153 10.64 0.32 34.12
C THR A 153 9.50 0.33 33.14
N ILE A 154 8.99 -0.84 32.79
CA ILE A 154 7.72 -1.03 32.08
C ILE A 154 6.73 -1.69 33.03
N LYS A 155 5.52 -1.14 33.10
CA LYS A 155 4.44 -1.59 33.97
C LYS A 155 3.16 -1.82 33.17
N PHE A 156 2.57 -2.99 33.33
CA PHE A 156 1.21 -3.30 32.86
C PHE A 156 0.31 -3.46 34.10
N VAL A 157 -0.87 -2.87 34.05
CA VAL A 157 -1.91 -3.01 35.07
C VAL A 157 -3.15 -3.58 34.42
N GLY A 158 -3.49 -4.80 34.76
CA GLY A 158 -4.71 -5.46 34.30
C GLY A 158 -5.96 -4.84 34.88
N THR A 159 -7.08 -4.96 34.19
CA THR A 159 -8.40 -4.51 34.68
C THR A 159 -8.89 -5.32 35.88
N ASP A 160 -8.36 -6.51 36.06
CA ASP A 160 -8.56 -7.41 37.22
C ASP A 160 -7.66 -7.07 38.41
N GLY A 161 -6.75 -6.11 38.27
CA GLY A 161 -5.80 -5.68 39.28
C GLY A 161 -4.45 -6.39 39.20
N GLU A 162 -4.23 -7.32 38.26
CA GLU A 162 -2.91 -7.95 38.06
C GLU A 162 -1.90 -6.87 37.65
N VAL A 163 -0.70 -6.93 38.24
CA VAL A 163 0.40 -6.01 37.94
C VAL A 163 1.62 -6.78 37.47
N ILE A 164 2.07 -6.49 36.25
CA ILE A 164 3.33 -6.98 35.72
C ILE A 164 4.28 -5.79 35.60
N GLU A 165 5.39 -5.80 36.33
CA GLU A 165 6.41 -4.78 36.29
C GLU A 165 7.77 -5.38 35.97
N ARG A 166 8.52 -4.74 35.09
CA ARG A 166 9.86 -5.20 34.70
C ARG A 166 10.81 -3.99 34.67
N GLU A 167 11.94 -4.11 35.31
CA GLU A 167 13.07 -3.21 35.11
C GLU A 167 13.65 -3.48 33.72
N VAL A 168 13.75 -2.44 32.91
CA VAL A 168 14.32 -2.51 31.55
C VAL A 168 15.82 -2.25 31.63
N PHE A 169 16.21 -1.18 32.32
CA PHE A 169 17.60 -0.74 32.40
C PHE A 169 17.83 0.23 33.56
N ASP A 170 18.97 0.10 34.25
CA ASP A 170 19.48 1.06 35.20
C ASP A 170 20.46 1.99 34.47
N ALA A 171 19.97 3.15 34.07
CA ALA A 171 20.67 4.07 33.19
C ALA A 171 21.74 4.86 33.96
N PRO A 172 23.02 4.82 33.53
CA PRO A 172 24.09 5.61 34.17
C PRO A 172 24.18 7.06 33.67
N SER A 173 23.44 7.43 32.63
CA SER A 173 23.46 8.73 31.98
C SER A 173 22.13 9.05 31.31
N ALA A 174 22.01 10.25 30.74
CA ALA A 174 20.89 10.61 29.87
C ALA A 174 20.78 9.68 28.65
N GLY A 175 19.57 9.51 28.15
CA GLY A 175 19.32 8.63 27.00
C GLY A 175 17.91 8.80 26.42
N VAL A 176 17.52 7.82 25.60
CA VAL A 176 16.21 7.73 24.94
C VAL A 176 15.65 6.33 25.15
N THR A 177 14.35 6.24 25.29
CA THR A 177 13.62 4.97 25.39
C THR A 177 12.40 4.97 24.48
N MET A 178 11.93 3.75 24.13
CA MET A 178 10.72 3.52 23.38
C MET A 178 10.01 2.28 23.91
N ALA A 179 8.69 2.35 24.00
CA ALA A 179 7.83 1.19 24.25
C ALA A 179 6.85 1.05 23.07
N MET A 180 6.65 -0.18 22.61
CA MET A 180 5.70 -0.52 21.55
C MET A 180 4.85 -1.72 21.97
N TYR A 181 3.74 -1.94 21.26
CA TYR A 181 2.80 -3.02 21.56
C TYR A 181 2.15 -3.58 20.30
N ASN A 182 1.57 -4.76 20.44
CA ASN A 182 0.64 -5.34 19.47
C ASN A 182 -0.44 -6.14 20.20
N LEU A 183 -1.47 -6.59 19.49
CA LEU A 183 -2.61 -7.32 20.05
C LEU A 183 -2.77 -8.67 19.34
N ASP A 184 -3.13 -9.70 20.10
CA ASP A 184 -3.34 -11.05 19.58
C ASP A 184 -4.35 -11.10 18.44
N ASP A 185 -5.51 -10.47 18.61
CA ASP A 185 -6.54 -10.45 17.59
C ASP A 185 -6.05 -9.79 16.29
N SER A 186 -5.31 -8.68 16.41
CA SER A 186 -4.71 -8.00 15.25
C SER A 186 -3.67 -8.85 14.54
N ILE A 187 -2.87 -9.61 15.27
CA ILE A 187 -1.89 -10.55 14.71
C ILE A 187 -2.59 -11.72 14.01
N MET A 188 -3.65 -12.28 14.61
CA MET A 188 -4.43 -13.35 13.99
C MET A 188 -5.13 -12.88 12.73
N ASP A 189 -5.66 -11.68 12.72
CA ASP A 189 -6.27 -11.07 11.53
C ASP A 189 -5.25 -10.82 10.43
N PHE A 190 -4.03 -10.39 10.78
CA PHE A 190 -2.92 -10.28 9.85
C PHE A 190 -2.55 -11.64 9.24
N ALA A 191 -2.56 -12.71 10.06
CA ALA A 191 -2.34 -14.07 9.57
C ALA A 191 -3.43 -14.47 8.57
N ARG A 192 -4.71 -14.31 8.93
CA ARG A 192 -5.86 -14.66 8.06
C ARG A 192 -5.79 -13.92 6.72
N ALA A 193 -5.56 -12.60 6.76
CA ALA A 193 -5.46 -11.79 5.53
C ALA A 193 -4.30 -12.26 4.64
N SER A 194 -3.12 -12.51 5.22
CA SER A 194 -1.92 -12.95 4.48
C SER A 194 -2.12 -14.33 3.85
N LEU A 195 -2.68 -15.28 4.60
CA LEU A 195 -2.95 -16.64 4.13
C LEU A 195 -4.05 -16.66 3.06
N ASN A 196 -5.13 -15.88 3.23
CA ASN A 196 -6.16 -15.73 2.21
C ASN A 196 -5.61 -15.11 0.92
N TYR A 197 -4.71 -14.12 1.03
CA TYR A 197 -4.07 -13.53 -0.14
C TYR A 197 -3.23 -14.56 -0.89
N GLY A 198 -2.45 -15.38 -0.16
CA GLY A 198 -1.71 -16.50 -0.73
C GLY A 198 -2.60 -17.48 -1.49
N LEU A 199 -3.73 -17.91 -0.89
CA LEU A 199 -4.72 -18.77 -1.57
C LEU A 199 -5.29 -18.12 -2.82
N THR A 200 -5.63 -16.83 -2.78
CA THR A 200 -6.17 -16.10 -3.95
C THR A 200 -5.17 -16.05 -5.10
N LYS A 201 -3.87 -15.94 -4.80
CA LYS A 201 -2.79 -15.95 -5.81
C LYS A 201 -2.34 -17.35 -6.21
N GLY A 202 -2.65 -18.39 -5.44
CA GLY A 202 -2.07 -19.73 -5.58
C GLY A 202 -0.57 -19.75 -5.24
N TRP A 203 -0.12 -18.93 -4.29
CA TRP A 203 1.29 -18.72 -3.94
C TRP A 203 1.58 -19.06 -2.47
N PRO A 204 2.78 -19.58 -2.19
CA PRO A 204 3.21 -19.81 -0.81
C PRO A 204 3.29 -18.49 -0.02
N VAL A 205 3.13 -18.60 1.29
CA VAL A 205 3.20 -17.49 2.24
C VAL A 205 4.35 -17.69 3.20
N TYR A 206 5.18 -16.65 3.36
CA TYR A 206 6.29 -16.62 4.30
C TYR A 206 6.08 -15.50 5.30
N LEU A 207 5.96 -15.84 6.61
CA LEU A 207 6.07 -14.86 7.69
C LEU A 207 7.53 -14.67 8.04
N SER A 208 8.02 -13.45 8.14
CA SER A 208 9.36 -13.20 8.70
C SER A 208 9.32 -12.41 9.99
N THR A 209 10.16 -12.82 10.95
CA THR A 209 10.34 -12.16 12.24
C THR A 209 11.79 -12.28 12.72
N LYS A 210 12.12 -11.64 13.84
CA LYS A 210 13.40 -11.84 14.54
C LYS A 210 13.17 -12.45 15.94
N ASN A 211 12.35 -13.50 16.01
CA ASN A 211 11.96 -14.14 17.26
C ASN A 211 13.13 -14.75 18.06
N THR A 212 14.27 -14.96 17.45
CA THR A 212 15.50 -15.40 18.16
C THR A 212 16.06 -14.30 19.06
N ILE A 213 15.77 -13.04 18.79
CA ILE A 213 16.15 -11.86 19.57
C ILE A 213 14.93 -11.34 20.36
N LEU A 214 13.83 -11.04 19.67
CA LEU A 214 12.58 -10.55 20.26
C LEU A 214 11.69 -11.74 20.65
N LYS A 215 12.16 -12.54 21.63
CA LYS A 215 11.60 -13.86 21.93
C LYS A 215 10.11 -13.84 22.28
N ALA A 216 9.67 -12.91 23.11
CA ALA A 216 8.26 -12.77 23.48
C ALA A 216 7.47 -12.04 22.39
N TYR A 217 7.95 -10.90 21.92
CA TYR A 217 7.24 -10.04 20.99
C TYR A 217 7.07 -10.70 19.61
N ASP A 218 8.15 -10.99 18.94
CA ASP A 218 8.14 -11.65 17.63
C ASP A 218 7.73 -13.12 17.71
N GLY A 219 8.04 -13.79 18.85
CA GLY A 219 7.56 -15.14 19.14
C GLY A 219 6.04 -15.22 19.12
N ARG A 220 5.35 -14.17 19.64
CA ARG A 220 3.88 -14.15 19.61
C ARG A 220 3.32 -14.09 18.19
N PHE A 221 3.93 -13.32 17.29
CA PHE A 221 3.57 -13.32 15.87
C PHE A 221 3.73 -14.70 15.24
N LYS A 222 4.89 -15.35 15.47
CA LYS A 222 5.17 -16.69 14.94
C LYS A 222 4.13 -17.71 15.44
N ASP A 223 3.84 -17.71 16.74
CA ASP A 223 2.97 -18.70 17.36
C ASP A 223 1.50 -18.52 16.93
N LEU A 224 1.01 -17.28 16.89
CA LEU A 224 -0.36 -17.00 16.44
C LEU A 224 -0.57 -17.25 14.94
N PHE A 225 0.42 -16.93 14.10
CA PHE A 225 0.36 -17.29 12.67
C PHE A 225 0.30 -18.81 12.48
N GLN A 226 1.12 -19.56 13.22
CA GLN A 226 1.10 -21.01 13.15
C GLN A 226 -0.24 -21.55 13.64
N GLN A 227 -0.77 -21.04 14.73
CA GLN A 227 -2.09 -21.42 15.25
C GLN A 227 -3.19 -21.20 14.19
N VAL A 228 -3.26 -20.01 13.58
CA VAL A 228 -4.25 -19.71 12.54
C VAL A 228 -4.07 -20.64 11.33
N TYR A 229 -2.83 -20.85 10.88
CA TYR A 229 -2.55 -21.77 9.79
C TYR A 229 -3.06 -23.20 10.11
N ASP A 230 -2.67 -23.75 11.25
CA ASP A 230 -3.01 -25.14 11.61
C ASP A 230 -4.51 -25.35 11.80
N THR A 231 -5.23 -24.33 12.31
CA THR A 231 -6.66 -24.48 12.64
C THR A 231 -7.61 -24.06 11.51
N GLU A 232 -7.19 -23.16 10.61
CA GLU A 232 -8.11 -22.56 9.63
C GLU A 232 -7.68 -22.76 8.18
N PHE A 233 -6.39 -23.03 7.89
CA PHE A 233 -5.84 -22.94 6.53
C PHE A 233 -5.08 -24.20 6.06
N ALA A 234 -4.59 -25.07 6.92
CA ALA A 234 -3.75 -26.21 6.53
C ALA A 234 -4.37 -27.03 5.39
N ASP A 235 -5.61 -27.49 5.55
CA ASP A 235 -6.32 -28.28 4.51
C ASP A 235 -6.50 -27.51 3.20
N LYS A 236 -6.72 -26.20 3.27
CA LYS A 236 -6.89 -25.34 2.08
C LYS A 236 -5.58 -25.16 1.31
N PHE A 237 -4.48 -25.04 2.05
CA PHE A 237 -3.13 -24.91 1.49
C PHE A 237 -2.68 -26.21 0.85
N ASP A 238 -2.93 -27.34 1.52
CA ASP A 238 -2.66 -28.67 0.97
C ASP A 238 -3.45 -28.93 -0.32
N ALA A 239 -4.74 -28.60 -0.31
CA ALA A 239 -5.59 -28.72 -1.50
C ALA A 239 -5.16 -27.82 -2.66
N ALA A 240 -4.59 -26.63 -2.36
CA ALA A 240 -4.06 -25.71 -3.35
C ALA A 240 -2.61 -26.03 -3.78
N GLY A 241 -1.93 -26.98 -3.12
CA GLY A 241 -0.53 -27.32 -3.38
C GLY A 241 0.46 -26.20 -3.04
N ILE A 242 0.12 -25.35 -2.08
CA ILE A 242 0.98 -24.24 -1.60
C ILE A 242 1.33 -24.42 -0.13
N THR A 243 2.34 -23.68 0.35
CA THR A 243 2.88 -23.84 1.71
C THR A 243 2.89 -22.53 2.50
N TYR A 244 2.84 -22.65 3.82
CA TYR A 244 3.18 -21.58 4.75
C TYR A 244 4.46 -21.93 5.51
N GLN A 245 5.34 -20.96 5.71
CA GLN A 245 6.54 -21.09 6.52
C GLN A 245 6.84 -19.80 7.29
N HIS A 246 7.28 -19.95 8.54
CA HIS A 246 7.95 -18.88 9.27
C HIS A 246 9.47 -18.93 9.00
N ARG A 247 10.09 -17.77 8.80
CA ARG A 247 11.53 -17.61 8.62
C ARG A 247 12.08 -16.45 9.44
N LEU A 248 13.35 -16.51 9.81
CA LEU A 248 14.03 -15.33 10.34
C LEU A 248 14.16 -14.27 9.23
N ILE A 249 14.00 -12.99 9.59
CA ILE A 249 13.94 -11.93 8.57
C ILE A 249 15.22 -11.82 7.75
N ASP A 250 16.38 -12.00 8.36
CA ASP A 250 17.67 -11.99 7.65
C ASP A 250 17.80 -13.17 6.67
N ASP A 251 17.34 -14.38 7.05
CA ASP A 251 17.26 -15.52 6.16
C ASP A 251 16.24 -15.30 5.03
N MET A 252 15.10 -14.67 5.35
CA MET A 252 14.10 -14.36 4.32
C MET A 252 14.60 -13.32 3.32
N VAL A 253 15.32 -12.29 3.75
CA VAL A 253 15.98 -11.34 2.85
C VAL A 253 16.98 -12.06 1.95
N ALA A 254 17.82 -12.92 2.52
CA ALA A 254 18.77 -13.70 1.73
C ALA A 254 18.09 -14.64 0.72
N SER A 255 16.95 -15.23 1.10
CA SER A 255 16.13 -16.06 0.22
C SER A 255 15.47 -15.25 -0.87
N ALA A 256 14.90 -14.08 -0.56
CA ALA A 256 14.27 -13.18 -1.53
C ALA A 256 15.24 -12.77 -2.63
N MET A 257 16.52 -12.51 -2.30
CA MET A 257 17.55 -12.15 -3.28
C MET A 257 17.92 -13.30 -4.23
N LYS A 258 17.60 -14.55 -3.87
CA LYS A 258 17.97 -15.76 -4.64
C LYS A 258 16.79 -16.37 -5.38
N TRP A 259 15.59 -16.18 -4.89
CA TRP A 259 14.36 -16.74 -5.46
C TRP A 259 13.83 -15.91 -6.62
N SER A 260 13.01 -16.54 -7.45
CA SER A 260 12.43 -15.90 -8.64
C SER A 260 11.20 -15.02 -8.37
N GLY A 261 10.67 -15.00 -7.15
CA GLY A 261 9.37 -14.42 -6.82
C GLY A 261 8.24 -15.46 -6.80
N GLY A 262 6.99 -15.02 -6.92
CA GLY A 262 5.81 -15.89 -6.89
C GLY A 262 5.44 -16.30 -5.46
N TYR A 263 5.53 -15.39 -4.49
CA TYR A 263 5.16 -15.64 -3.09
C TYR A 263 4.66 -14.37 -2.39
N VAL A 264 3.98 -14.58 -1.27
CA VAL A 264 3.57 -13.54 -0.34
C VAL A 264 4.54 -13.51 0.84
N TRP A 265 5.11 -12.35 1.10
CA TRP A 265 6.01 -12.10 2.22
C TRP A 265 5.28 -11.29 3.29
N ALA A 266 4.79 -11.95 4.32
CA ALA A 266 4.14 -11.32 5.46
C ALA A 266 5.18 -10.75 6.43
N CYS A 267 5.10 -9.44 6.67
CA CYS A 267 6.03 -8.67 7.47
C CYS A 267 5.32 -7.90 8.58
N LYS A 268 5.96 -7.77 9.73
CA LYS A 268 5.53 -6.80 10.76
C LYS A 268 5.54 -5.38 10.19
N ASN A 269 4.95 -4.44 10.92
CA ASN A 269 4.68 -3.10 10.42
C ASN A 269 5.92 -2.39 9.83
N TYR A 270 7.00 -2.24 10.61
CA TYR A 270 8.23 -1.58 10.15
C TYR A 270 8.96 -2.41 9.09
N ASP A 271 9.09 -3.72 9.31
CA ASP A 271 9.75 -4.63 8.36
C ASP A 271 9.06 -4.57 6.98
N GLY A 272 7.72 -4.56 6.98
CA GLY A 272 6.93 -4.47 5.76
C GLY A 272 7.06 -3.14 5.03
N ASP A 273 7.21 -2.03 5.77
CA ASP A 273 7.47 -0.72 5.19
C ASP A 273 8.80 -0.72 4.43
N VAL A 274 9.88 -1.15 5.10
CA VAL A 274 11.22 -1.17 4.53
C VAL A 274 11.34 -2.18 3.39
N GLN A 275 10.82 -3.41 3.58
CA GLN A 275 10.95 -4.47 2.57
C GLN A 275 10.11 -4.22 1.34
N SER A 276 8.95 -3.58 1.46
CA SER A 276 8.15 -3.24 0.27
C SER A 276 8.86 -2.23 -0.63
N ASP A 277 9.54 -1.24 -0.06
CA ASP A 277 10.33 -0.29 -0.83
C ASP A 277 11.59 -0.94 -1.43
N THR A 278 12.26 -1.84 -0.69
CA THR A 278 13.38 -2.63 -1.21
C THR A 278 12.95 -3.48 -2.41
N VAL A 279 11.82 -4.17 -2.31
CA VAL A 279 11.26 -4.96 -3.40
C VAL A 279 10.88 -4.08 -4.59
N ALA A 280 10.26 -2.92 -4.36
CA ALA A 280 9.91 -1.97 -5.42
C ALA A 280 11.13 -1.51 -6.21
N GLN A 281 12.22 -1.15 -5.52
CA GLN A 281 13.47 -0.77 -6.17
C GLN A 281 14.10 -1.95 -6.92
N GLY A 282 14.06 -3.14 -6.36
CA GLY A 282 14.54 -4.36 -7.02
C GLY A 282 13.82 -4.66 -8.34
N PHE A 283 12.54 -4.32 -8.45
CA PHE A 283 11.74 -4.41 -9.69
C PHE A 283 11.90 -3.18 -10.61
N GLY A 284 12.65 -2.17 -10.20
CA GLY A 284 13.07 -1.04 -11.03
C GLY A 284 12.57 0.32 -10.57
N SER A 285 11.37 0.45 -10.01
CA SER A 285 10.83 1.75 -9.61
C SER A 285 9.67 1.62 -8.62
N LEU A 286 9.64 2.51 -7.63
CA LEU A 286 8.48 2.67 -6.75
C LEU A 286 7.19 3.08 -7.51
N GLY A 287 7.33 3.75 -8.66
CA GLY A 287 6.22 4.06 -9.56
C GLY A 287 5.59 2.84 -10.26
N LEU A 288 6.18 1.64 -10.06
CA LEU A 288 5.66 0.35 -10.52
C LEU A 288 5.20 -0.53 -9.35
N MET A 289 4.74 0.07 -8.24
CA MET A 289 4.27 -0.66 -7.07
C MET A 289 2.83 -0.27 -6.75
N THR A 290 1.94 -1.28 -6.65
CA THR A 290 0.58 -1.09 -6.12
C THR A 290 0.58 -1.13 -4.60
N SER A 291 -0.44 -0.56 -3.99
CA SER A 291 -0.68 -0.64 -2.55
C SER A 291 -2.17 -0.84 -2.30
N ILE A 292 -2.54 -1.94 -1.66
CA ILE A 292 -3.93 -2.27 -1.34
C ILE A 292 -4.02 -2.57 0.15
N LEU A 293 -4.77 -1.76 0.89
CA LEU A 293 -5.20 -2.08 2.24
C LEU A 293 -6.45 -2.96 2.14
N MET A 294 -6.41 -4.12 2.77
CA MET A 294 -7.52 -5.08 2.79
C MET A 294 -7.89 -5.42 4.24
N SER A 295 -9.18 -5.35 4.56
CA SER A 295 -9.71 -5.80 5.85
C SER A 295 -9.48 -7.30 6.05
N PRO A 296 -9.44 -7.80 7.31
CA PRO A 296 -9.16 -9.22 7.60
C PRO A 296 -10.12 -10.20 6.92
N ASP A 297 -11.39 -9.81 6.77
CA ASP A 297 -12.43 -10.59 6.09
C ASP A 297 -12.40 -10.46 4.56
N GLY A 298 -11.55 -9.57 4.03
CA GLY A 298 -11.42 -9.30 2.60
C GLY A 298 -12.63 -8.61 1.97
N GLN A 299 -13.53 -8.00 2.78
CA GLN A 299 -14.71 -7.32 2.28
C GLN A 299 -14.47 -5.84 1.97
N VAL A 300 -13.56 -5.21 2.69
CA VAL A 300 -13.22 -3.80 2.53
C VAL A 300 -11.82 -3.66 1.96
N VAL A 301 -11.70 -2.85 0.92
CA VAL A 301 -10.41 -2.53 0.26
C VAL A 301 -10.28 -1.04 0.07
N GLU A 302 -9.10 -0.52 0.36
CA GLU A 302 -8.64 0.79 -0.08
C GLU A 302 -7.40 0.61 -0.95
N ALA A 303 -7.46 1.09 -2.20
CA ALA A 303 -6.38 0.98 -3.16
C ALA A 303 -5.72 2.35 -3.40
N GLU A 304 -4.38 2.40 -3.32
CA GLU A 304 -3.60 3.62 -3.53
C GLU A 304 -2.32 3.33 -4.32
N ALA A 305 -1.64 4.38 -4.81
CA ALA A 305 -0.28 4.27 -5.29
C ALA A 305 0.69 4.22 -4.09
N ALA A 306 1.74 3.41 -4.18
CA ALA A 306 2.72 3.26 -3.10
C ALA A 306 3.70 4.44 -2.98
N HIS A 307 3.59 5.47 -3.84
CA HIS A 307 4.44 6.66 -3.85
C HIS A 307 3.72 7.89 -3.30
N GLY A 308 4.49 8.96 -3.02
CA GLY A 308 3.96 10.24 -2.54
C GLY A 308 3.46 11.15 -3.66
N THR A 309 3.24 12.42 -3.35
CA THR A 309 2.60 13.46 -4.19
C THR A 309 3.45 14.02 -5.33
N VAL A 310 4.73 13.62 -5.41
CA VAL A 310 5.70 14.03 -6.44
C VAL A 310 5.90 15.56 -6.49
N THR A 311 6.17 16.16 -5.34
CA THR A 311 6.34 17.60 -5.12
C THR A 311 7.26 18.27 -6.15
N ARG A 312 8.41 17.66 -6.47
CA ARG A 312 9.39 18.24 -7.40
C ARG A 312 8.78 18.48 -8.79
N HIS A 313 7.99 17.54 -9.32
CA HIS A 313 7.33 17.70 -10.60
C HIS A 313 6.17 18.69 -10.50
N TYR A 314 5.46 18.74 -9.36
CA TYR A 314 4.44 19.75 -9.14
C TYR A 314 5.01 21.17 -9.19
N ARG A 315 6.17 21.42 -8.56
CA ARG A 315 6.85 22.72 -8.65
C ARG A 315 7.25 23.09 -10.08
N GLN A 316 7.67 22.11 -10.88
CA GLN A 316 7.96 22.33 -12.31
C GLN A 316 6.67 22.67 -13.08
N HIS A 317 5.58 21.97 -12.81
CA HIS A 317 4.28 22.24 -13.42
C HIS A 317 3.77 23.63 -13.07
N GLN A 318 3.85 24.07 -11.80
CA GLN A 318 3.50 25.42 -11.37
C GLN A 318 4.32 26.49 -12.10
N ALA A 319 5.57 26.19 -12.45
CA ALA A 319 6.45 27.06 -13.24
C ALA A 319 6.18 27.00 -14.77
N GLY A 320 5.11 26.36 -15.20
CA GLY A 320 4.73 26.21 -16.61
C GLY A 320 5.62 25.26 -17.41
N LYS A 321 6.40 24.40 -16.76
CA LYS A 321 7.27 23.42 -17.41
C LYS A 321 6.54 22.11 -17.63
N GLU A 322 6.79 21.48 -18.76
CA GLU A 322 6.33 20.10 -18.99
C GLU A 322 6.99 19.13 -18.00
N THR A 323 6.20 18.17 -17.53
CA THR A 323 6.66 17.11 -16.63
C THR A 323 6.50 15.74 -17.28
N SER A 324 7.30 14.79 -16.85
CA SER A 324 7.17 13.38 -17.20
C SER A 324 7.09 12.57 -15.92
N THR A 325 5.89 12.49 -15.36
CA THR A 325 5.59 11.78 -14.12
C THR A 325 4.94 10.45 -14.43
N ASN A 326 5.45 9.39 -13.85
CA ASN A 326 4.88 8.05 -13.98
C ASN A 326 3.52 8.00 -13.28
N SER A 327 2.49 7.62 -14.04
CA SER A 327 1.10 7.51 -13.57
C SER A 327 0.62 6.06 -13.43
N ILE A 328 1.47 5.08 -13.68
CA ILE A 328 1.08 3.66 -13.74
C ILE A 328 0.49 3.20 -12.40
N ALA A 329 1.16 3.48 -11.28
CA ALA A 329 0.67 3.08 -9.97
C ALA A 329 -0.68 3.74 -9.62
N SER A 330 -0.93 4.98 -10.07
CA SER A 330 -2.22 5.65 -9.89
C SER A 330 -3.33 5.02 -10.75
N ILE A 331 -3.02 4.59 -11.98
CA ILE A 331 -3.97 3.82 -12.80
C ILE A 331 -4.31 2.49 -12.11
N PHE A 332 -3.30 1.80 -11.58
CA PHE A 332 -3.50 0.53 -10.88
C PHE A 332 -4.22 0.69 -9.53
N ALA A 333 -4.15 1.85 -8.88
CA ALA A 333 -4.99 2.15 -7.73
C ALA A 333 -6.48 2.17 -8.13
N TRP A 334 -6.83 2.84 -9.24
CA TRP A 334 -8.18 2.80 -9.78
C TRP A 334 -8.62 1.38 -10.12
N THR A 335 -7.83 0.65 -10.88
CA THR A 335 -8.20 -0.72 -11.28
C THR A 335 -8.27 -1.69 -10.11
N GLY A 336 -7.43 -1.53 -9.09
CA GLY A 336 -7.46 -2.32 -7.86
C GLY A 336 -8.80 -2.18 -7.13
N GLY A 337 -9.27 -0.94 -6.93
CA GLY A 337 -10.58 -0.67 -6.35
C GLY A 337 -11.73 -1.17 -7.23
N LEU A 338 -11.67 -0.95 -8.55
CA LEU A 338 -12.69 -1.41 -9.50
C LEU A 338 -12.78 -2.95 -9.56
N LYS A 339 -11.66 -3.66 -9.50
CA LYS A 339 -11.65 -5.13 -9.42
C LYS A 339 -12.33 -5.63 -8.15
N HIS A 340 -12.08 -4.96 -7.03
CA HIS A 340 -12.75 -5.32 -5.78
C HIS A 340 -14.25 -5.03 -5.84
N ARG A 341 -14.66 -3.89 -6.40
CA ARG A 341 -16.08 -3.58 -6.65
C ARG A 341 -16.73 -4.62 -7.56
N ALA A 342 -16.05 -5.00 -8.62
CA ALA A 342 -16.51 -6.05 -9.54
C ALA A 342 -16.72 -7.39 -8.82
N LYS A 343 -15.80 -7.76 -7.94
CA LYS A 343 -15.91 -8.99 -7.11
C LYS A 343 -17.12 -8.93 -6.18
N LEU A 344 -17.30 -7.82 -5.46
CA LEU A 344 -18.42 -7.66 -4.52
C LEU A 344 -19.79 -7.66 -5.22
N ASP A 345 -19.85 -7.11 -6.45
CA ASP A 345 -21.09 -6.97 -7.22
C ASP A 345 -21.32 -8.13 -8.22
N ASN A 346 -20.39 -9.11 -8.31
CA ASN A 346 -20.38 -10.13 -9.35
C ASN A 346 -20.49 -9.54 -10.77
N ASN A 347 -19.82 -8.42 -11.02
CA ASN A 347 -19.85 -7.68 -12.28
C ASN A 347 -18.66 -8.08 -13.18
N ALA A 348 -18.88 -9.05 -14.08
CA ALA A 348 -17.84 -9.56 -14.98
C ALA A 348 -17.35 -8.49 -15.98
N GLU A 349 -18.22 -7.59 -16.44
CA GLU A 349 -17.85 -6.53 -17.40
C GLU A 349 -16.91 -5.52 -16.75
N LEU A 350 -17.18 -5.14 -15.50
CA LEU A 350 -16.30 -4.25 -14.72
C LEU A 350 -14.95 -4.92 -14.42
N ALA A 351 -14.96 -6.21 -14.08
CA ALA A 351 -13.73 -6.98 -13.87
C ALA A 351 -12.87 -7.02 -15.14
N GLN A 352 -13.50 -7.29 -16.29
CA GLN A 352 -12.82 -7.30 -17.59
C GLN A 352 -12.29 -5.93 -17.98
N PHE A 353 -13.04 -4.85 -17.76
CA PHE A 353 -12.59 -3.48 -17.99
C PHE A 353 -11.33 -3.16 -17.19
N ALA A 354 -11.34 -3.43 -15.89
CA ALA A 354 -10.20 -3.16 -15.02
C ALA A 354 -8.95 -3.97 -15.45
N ALA A 355 -9.14 -5.25 -15.81
CA ALA A 355 -8.05 -6.08 -16.32
C ALA A 355 -7.52 -5.58 -17.67
N THR A 356 -8.40 -5.14 -18.57
CA THR A 356 -8.01 -4.56 -19.87
C THR A 356 -7.21 -3.28 -19.68
N LEU A 357 -7.63 -2.38 -18.78
CA LEU A 357 -6.90 -1.14 -18.50
C LEU A 357 -5.50 -1.41 -17.96
N GLU A 358 -5.33 -2.39 -17.06
CA GLU A 358 -4.00 -2.80 -16.59
C GLU A 358 -3.14 -3.35 -17.73
N GLN A 359 -3.71 -4.25 -18.52
CA GLN A 359 -3.01 -4.87 -19.64
C GLN A 359 -2.52 -3.84 -20.66
N VAL A 360 -3.38 -2.90 -21.08
CA VAL A 360 -2.99 -1.87 -22.05
C VAL A 360 -1.99 -0.87 -21.47
N THR A 361 -2.06 -0.61 -20.16
CA THR A 361 -1.08 0.25 -19.48
C THR A 361 0.31 -0.38 -19.52
N VAL A 362 0.44 -1.67 -19.21
CA VAL A 362 1.70 -2.42 -19.31
C VAL A 362 2.16 -2.52 -20.77
N GLN A 363 1.26 -2.88 -21.69
CA GLN A 363 1.56 -3.00 -23.12
C GLN A 363 2.07 -1.68 -23.70
N CYS A 364 1.52 -0.55 -23.29
CA CYS A 364 1.99 0.78 -23.70
C CYS A 364 3.47 0.99 -23.37
N VAL A 365 3.91 0.59 -22.16
CA VAL A 365 5.33 0.63 -21.75
C VAL A 365 6.16 -0.37 -22.56
N GLU A 366 5.68 -1.60 -22.72
CA GLU A 366 6.39 -2.65 -23.45
C GLU A 366 6.59 -2.31 -24.94
N ASP A 367 5.68 -1.54 -25.53
CA ASP A 367 5.78 -1.00 -26.90
C ASP A 367 6.69 0.25 -26.99
N GLY A 368 7.37 0.63 -25.90
CA GLY A 368 8.32 1.75 -25.85
C GLY A 368 7.68 3.12 -25.58
N HIS A 369 6.41 3.18 -25.20
CA HIS A 369 5.73 4.41 -24.82
C HIS A 369 5.70 4.53 -23.28
N MET A 370 6.60 5.29 -22.71
CA MET A 370 6.79 5.37 -21.26
C MET A 370 7.19 6.77 -20.81
N THR A 371 7.13 7.02 -19.52
CA THR A 371 7.63 8.24 -18.88
C THR A 371 9.15 8.21 -18.69
N LYS A 372 9.73 9.38 -18.41
CA LYS A 372 11.18 9.57 -18.36
C LYS A 372 11.90 8.69 -17.35
N ASP A 373 11.29 8.46 -16.18
CA ASP A 373 11.85 7.60 -15.13
C ASP A 373 12.11 6.18 -15.64
N LEU A 374 11.13 5.58 -16.33
CA LEU A 374 11.27 4.25 -16.92
C LEU A 374 12.21 4.23 -18.12
N ALA A 375 12.13 5.25 -18.97
CA ALA A 375 13.02 5.35 -20.14
C ALA A 375 14.49 5.38 -19.75
N LEU A 376 14.84 6.09 -18.67
CA LEU A 376 16.19 6.14 -18.13
C LEU A 376 16.68 4.77 -17.59
N LEU A 377 15.76 3.92 -17.15
CA LEU A 377 16.10 2.54 -16.74
C LEU A 377 16.33 1.64 -17.96
N VAL A 378 15.55 1.82 -19.02
CA VAL A 378 15.69 1.02 -20.26
C VAL A 378 16.99 1.34 -20.99
N GLY A 379 17.34 2.62 -21.13
CA GLY A 379 18.62 3.02 -21.72
C GLY A 379 18.61 4.41 -22.34
N PRO A 380 19.79 4.91 -22.77
CA PRO A 380 19.95 6.30 -23.23
C PRO A 380 19.20 6.61 -24.52
N ASP A 381 18.93 5.63 -25.36
CA ASP A 381 18.25 5.81 -26.65
C ASP A 381 16.73 5.68 -26.53
N GLN A 382 16.20 5.29 -25.36
CA GLN A 382 14.77 5.15 -25.15
C GLN A 382 14.10 6.52 -25.07
N LYS A 383 13.19 6.78 -26.02
CA LYS A 383 12.34 7.98 -26.01
C LYS A 383 11.32 7.92 -24.88
N TRP A 384 10.93 9.08 -24.39
CA TRP A 384 9.93 9.20 -23.32
C TRP A 384 8.82 10.18 -23.68
N LEU A 385 7.70 10.04 -23.00
CA LEU A 385 6.53 10.90 -23.13
C LEU A 385 6.39 11.82 -21.92
N THR A 386 5.73 12.95 -22.10
CA THR A 386 5.27 13.79 -20.99
C THR A 386 4.19 13.05 -20.19
N THR A 387 3.88 13.52 -18.99
CA THR A 387 2.80 12.96 -18.13
C THR A 387 1.48 12.83 -18.92
N ILE A 388 1.06 13.91 -19.55
CA ILE A 388 -0.18 13.94 -20.34
C ILE A 388 -0.06 13.07 -21.59
N GLY A 389 1.05 13.17 -22.32
CA GLY A 389 1.28 12.36 -23.52
C GLY A 389 1.25 10.86 -23.26
N TYR A 390 1.75 10.42 -22.09
CA TYR A 390 1.65 9.02 -21.69
C TYR A 390 0.19 8.61 -21.41
N LEU A 391 -0.55 9.40 -20.62
CA LEU A 391 -1.96 9.11 -20.31
C LEU A 391 -2.86 9.12 -21.55
N GLU A 392 -2.63 10.03 -22.49
CA GLU A 392 -3.31 10.04 -23.79
C GLU A 392 -2.98 8.78 -24.61
N LYS A 393 -1.73 8.33 -24.54
CA LYS A 393 -1.33 7.09 -25.22
C LYS A 393 -2.03 5.86 -24.63
N VAL A 394 -2.09 5.76 -23.30
CA VAL A 394 -2.87 4.70 -22.63
C VAL A 394 -4.34 4.75 -23.01
N ALA A 395 -4.95 5.96 -23.07
CA ALA A 395 -6.35 6.11 -23.52
C ALA A 395 -6.56 5.59 -24.95
N GLN A 396 -5.64 5.86 -25.89
CA GLN A 396 -5.71 5.34 -27.26
C GLN A 396 -5.65 3.80 -27.28
N TYR A 397 -4.79 3.19 -26.46
CA TYR A 397 -4.71 1.73 -26.34
C TYR A 397 -5.99 1.14 -25.74
N LEU A 398 -6.54 1.79 -24.71
CA LEU A 398 -7.78 1.38 -24.08
C LEU A 398 -8.96 1.45 -25.07
N ASP A 399 -9.12 2.58 -25.75
CA ASP A 399 -10.18 2.77 -26.75
C ASP A 399 -10.12 1.71 -27.87
N LYS A 400 -8.90 1.31 -28.27
CA LYS A 400 -8.69 0.25 -29.25
C LYS A 400 -9.09 -1.12 -28.71
N ALA A 401 -8.72 -1.42 -27.47
CA ALA A 401 -9.00 -2.70 -26.83
C ALA A 401 -10.47 -2.86 -26.44
N MET A 402 -11.18 -1.76 -26.18
CA MET A 402 -12.60 -1.76 -25.83
C MET A 402 -13.54 -1.77 -27.06
N LYS A 403 -13.01 -1.62 -28.28
CA LYS A 403 -13.83 -1.77 -29.50
C LYS A 403 -14.19 -3.25 -29.68
N PRO A 404 -15.46 -3.55 -30.01
CA PRO A 404 -15.91 -4.92 -30.26
C PRO A 404 -15.23 -5.54 -31.48
#